data_88b1847838a222bc2a67192d7228d997
#
_entry.id   88b1847838a222bc2a67192d7228d997
#
_cell.length_a   1.000
_cell.length_b   1.000
_cell.length_c   1.000
_cell.angle_alpha   90.00
_cell.angle_beta   90.00
_cell.angle_gamma   90.00
#
_symmetry.space_group_name_H-M   'P 1'
#
loop_
_entity.id
_entity.type
_entity.pdbx_description
1 polymer ?
#
loop_
_entity_poly.entity_id
_entity_poly.type
_entity_poly.pdbx_seq_one_letter_code
_entity_poly.pdbx_strand_id
1 'polypeptide(L)'
;MALPLSLILVITISYVSANETSLIEKARITQYTEEARNLISSDIDTINASVIQQTGNNNNASIMQSYSASFQTGNFALIRQKGNGNIGTISQHGGNNAAVIWQVGSNHIASVNQQNENATLALNADIRQFGIASDIHITQSGSGPRSISIEHQAYSGNALPVIVENH
;
A
#
# COMPACT_ATOMS: atom_id res chain seq x y z
N MET A 1 -29.88 -5.51 7.82
CA MET A 1 -28.94 -4.67 7.07
C MET A 1 -27.63 -4.71 7.85
N ALA A 2 -26.70 -5.58 7.46
CA ALA A 2 -25.42 -5.74 8.16
C ALA A 2 -24.45 -4.66 7.67
N LEU A 3 -23.90 -3.89 8.60
CA LEU A 3 -22.82 -2.94 8.32
C LEU A 3 -21.57 -3.73 7.90
N PRO A 4 -20.86 -3.31 6.86
CA PRO A 4 -19.64 -3.97 6.46
C PRO A 4 -18.60 -3.88 7.58
N LEU A 5 -18.06 -5.02 8.00
CA LEU A 5 -17.00 -5.09 8.99
C LEU A 5 -15.68 -4.64 8.29
N SER A 6 -15.19 -3.46 8.67
CA SER A 6 -13.87 -3.00 8.25
C SER A 6 -12.85 -3.45 9.29
N LEU A 7 -11.94 -4.36 8.92
CA LEU A 7 -10.83 -4.77 9.78
C LEU A 7 -9.63 -3.84 9.52
N ILE A 8 -9.33 -2.98 10.47
CA ILE A 8 -8.10 -2.16 10.48
C ILE A 8 -7.15 -2.78 11.49
N LEU A 9 -6.07 -3.40 11.00
CA LEU A 9 -4.99 -3.89 11.85
C LEU A 9 -3.82 -2.89 11.78
N VAL A 10 -3.62 -2.13 12.85
CA VAL A 10 -2.46 -1.25 13.00
C VAL A 10 -1.43 -1.94 13.88
N ILE A 11 -0.31 -2.34 13.28
CA ILE A 11 0.82 -2.90 14.02
C ILE A 11 1.96 -1.89 14.01
N THR A 12 2.19 -1.22 15.13
CA THR A 12 3.37 -0.38 15.34
C THR A 12 4.44 -1.19 16.05
N ILE A 13 5.51 -1.52 15.35
CA ILE A 13 6.67 -2.18 15.95
C ILE A 13 7.82 -1.17 15.99
N SER A 14 8.16 -0.71 17.19
CA SER A 14 9.32 0.14 17.41
C SER A 14 10.51 -0.76 17.80
N TYR A 15 11.36 -1.10 16.84
CA TYR A 15 12.66 -1.72 17.13
C TYR A 15 13.79 -0.88 16.56
N VAL A 16 14.67 -0.45 17.43
CA VAL A 16 15.99 0.08 17.07
C VAL A 16 16.95 -1.10 17.04
N SER A 17 17.35 -1.56 15.88
CA SER A 17 18.55 -2.36 15.70
C SER A 17 19.11 -2.14 14.30
N ALA A 18 20.28 -1.58 14.26
CA ALA A 18 21.10 -1.47 13.07
C ALA A 18 21.69 -2.86 12.72
N ASN A 19 21.81 -3.11 11.42
CA ASN A 19 22.48 -4.26 10.80
C ASN A 19 21.87 -5.64 11.01
N GLU A 20 21.13 -6.07 10.01
CA GLU A 20 21.32 -7.31 9.27
C GLU A 20 20.23 -7.51 8.21
N THR A 21 20.69 -7.61 6.97
CA THR A 21 20.26 -8.47 5.88
C THR A 21 19.00 -8.12 5.10
N SER A 22 19.25 -7.51 3.95
CA SER A 22 18.25 -7.23 2.90
C SER A 22 17.53 -8.49 2.37
N LEU A 23 18.14 -9.68 2.50
CA LEU A 23 17.59 -10.94 1.98
C LEU A 23 16.56 -11.57 2.93
N ILE A 24 16.79 -11.52 4.24
CA ILE A 24 15.85 -12.04 5.25
C ILE A 24 14.61 -11.13 5.34
N GLU A 25 14.79 -9.82 5.18
CA GLU A 25 13.66 -8.90 5.14
C GLU A 25 12.81 -9.06 3.88
N LYS A 26 13.44 -9.29 2.73
CA LYS A 26 12.73 -9.55 1.47
C LYS A 26 11.89 -10.84 1.56
N ALA A 27 12.44 -11.90 2.17
CA ALA A 27 11.72 -13.15 2.41
C ALA A 27 10.59 -12.99 3.42
N ARG A 28 10.79 -12.26 4.52
CA ARG A 28 9.73 -11.97 5.51
C ARG A 28 8.60 -11.14 4.94
N ILE A 29 8.90 -10.19 4.06
CA ILE A 29 7.89 -9.34 3.44
C ILE A 29 7.05 -10.13 2.45
N THR A 30 7.67 -10.97 1.64
CA THR A 30 6.95 -11.89 0.77
C THR A 30 6.04 -12.78 1.61
N GLN A 31 6.52 -13.30 2.73
CA GLN A 31 5.73 -14.12 3.64
C GLN A 31 4.58 -13.34 4.29
N TYR A 32 4.77 -12.10 4.76
CA TYR A 32 3.68 -11.30 5.33
C TYR A 32 2.67 -10.85 4.28
N THR A 33 3.10 -10.60 3.06
CA THR A 33 2.20 -10.28 1.95
C THR A 33 1.41 -11.53 1.54
N GLU A 34 2.01 -12.70 1.54
CA GLU A 34 1.36 -13.98 1.28
C GLU A 34 0.45 -14.41 2.46
N GLU A 35 0.87 -14.22 3.70
CA GLU A 35 0.04 -14.50 4.88
C GLU A 35 -1.14 -13.52 4.96
N ALA A 36 -0.93 -12.22 4.72
CA ALA A 36 -2.01 -11.26 4.61
C ALA A 36 -2.94 -11.60 3.43
N ARG A 37 -2.40 -12.00 2.28
CA ARG A 37 -3.18 -12.48 1.14
C ARG A 37 -3.94 -13.77 1.44
N ASN A 38 -3.32 -14.71 2.14
CA ASN A 38 -3.94 -15.99 2.49
C ASN A 38 -5.01 -15.84 3.59
N LEU A 39 -4.78 -14.97 4.57
CA LEU A 39 -5.82 -14.58 5.55
C LEU A 39 -6.98 -13.86 4.86
N ILE A 40 -6.68 -13.15 3.79
CA ILE A 40 -7.62 -12.42 2.96
C ILE A 40 -8.33 -13.37 1.99
N SER A 41 -7.70 -14.38 1.43
CA SER A 41 -8.28 -15.22 0.38
C SER A 41 -9.29 -16.27 0.88
N SER A 42 -9.41 -16.50 2.17
CA SER A 42 -10.30 -17.55 2.65
C SER A 42 -11.73 -17.11 2.99
N ASP A 43 -12.01 -15.77 3.11
CA ASP A 43 -13.37 -15.30 3.45
C ASP A 43 -13.65 -13.82 3.08
N ILE A 44 -12.86 -13.19 2.20
CA ILE A 44 -12.85 -11.73 2.06
C ILE A 44 -13.26 -11.20 0.68
N ASP A 45 -14.13 -11.84 -0.02
CA ASP A 45 -14.75 -11.18 -1.17
C ASP A 45 -15.59 -9.95 -0.80
N THR A 46 -15.77 -9.67 0.51
CA THR A 46 -16.74 -8.66 0.96
C THR A 46 -16.21 -7.62 1.95
N ILE A 47 -14.96 -7.68 2.42
CA ILE A 47 -14.45 -6.73 3.43
C ILE A 47 -13.25 -5.92 2.98
N ASN A 48 -13.16 -4.69 3.46
CA ASN A 48 -11.95 -3.89 3.32
C ASN A 48 -10.90 -4.33 4.34
N ALA A 49 -9.68 -4.60 3.88
CA ALA A 49 -8.56 -4.95 4.74
C ALA A 49 -7.42 -3.95 4.59
N SER A 50 -6.89 -3.46 5.71
CA SER A 50 -5.77 -2.52 5.69
C SER A 50 -4.73 -2.86 6.74
N VAL A 51 -3.45 -2.70 6.38
CA VAL A 51 -2.31 -2.93 7.27
C VAL A 51 -1.35 -1.75 7.19
N ILE A 52 -0.96 -1.21 8.33
CA ILE A 52 0.10 -0.20 8.44
C ILE A 52 1.19 -0.75 9.35
N GLN A 53 2.42 -0.78 8.84
CA GLN A 53 3.61 -1.16 9.59
C GLN A 53 4.67 -0.08 9.48
N GLN A 54 5.05 0.52 10.60
CA GLN A 54 6.04 1.60 10.66
C GLN A 54 7.18 1.23 11.62
N THR A 55 8.41 1.50 11.20
CA THR A 55 9.62 1.35 12.01
C THR A 55 10.51 2.57 11.81
N GLY A 56 10.98 3.19 12.89
CA GLY A 56 11.76 4.43 12.86
C GLY A 56 10.96 5.64 13.32
N ASN A 57 11.41 6.85 12.98
CA ASN A 57 10.88 8.09 13.54
C ASN A 57 10.16 8.94 12.50
N ASN A 58 9.14 9.68 12.93
CA ASN A 58 8.43 10.69 12.12
C ASN A 58 7.83 10.16 10.82
N ASN A 59 7.54 8.85 10.75
CA ASN A 59 6.82 8.28 9.62
C ASN A 59 5.32 8.58 9.74
N ASN A 60 4.68 8.86 8.62
CA ASN A 60 3.24 9.13 8.54
C ASN A 60 2.60 8.18 7.50
N ALA A 61 1.57 7.45 7.91
CA ALA A 61 0.84 6.56 7.03
C ALA A 61 -0.66 6.74 7.18
N SER A 62 -1.37 6.79 6.07
CA SER A 62 -2.83 6.92 6.04
C SER A 62 -3.43 5.98 5.00
N ILE A 63 -4.47 5.25 5.38
CA ILE A 63 -5.26 4.42 4.48
C ILE A 63 -6.74 4.80 4.63
N MET A 64 -7.35 5.13 3.52
CA MET A 64 -8.79 5.36 3.42
C MET A 64 -9.36 4.38 2.41
N GLN A 65 -10.34 3.60 2.83
CA GLN A 65 -11.03 2.64 1.97
C GLN A 65 -12.54 2.86 2.10
N SER A 66 -13.19 3.08 0.98
CA SER A 66 -14.63 3.13 0.91
C SER A 66 -15.11 2.20 -0.20
N TYR A 67 -16.17 1.45 0.06
CA TYR A 67 -16.77 0.63 -0.96
C TYR A 67 -18.28 0.92 -1.06
N SER A 68 -18.83 0.74 -2.23
CA SER A 68 -20.27 0.87 -2.46
C SER A 68 -20.96 -0.47 -2.16
N ALA A 69 -22.14 -0.42 -1.57
CA ALA A 69 -22.97 -1.62 -1.33
C ALA A 69 -23.35 -2.39 -2.62
N SER A 70 -23.13 -1.78 -3.78
CA SER A 70 -23.31 -2.42 -5.09
C SER A 70 -22.17 -3.36 -5.47
N PHE A 71 -21.03 -3.27 -4.77
CA PHE A 71 -19.84 -4.07 -5.03
C PHE A 71 -19.64 -5.05 -3.89
N GLN A 72 -19.55 -6.33 -4.19
CA GLN A 72 -19.38 -7.39 -3.21
C GLN A 72 -17.92 -7.70 -2.88
N THR A 73 -16.96 -7.02 -3.53
CA THR A 73 -15.52 -7.26 -3.37
C THR A 73 -14.88 -6.14 -2.56
N GLY A 74 -14.18 -6.51 -1.49
CA GLY A 74 -13.46 -5.56 -0.64
C GLY A 74 -12.18 -5.02 -1.28
N ASN A 75 -11.53 -4.10 -0.57
CA ASN A 75 -10.26 -3.50 -0.96
C ASN A 75 -9.15 -3.99 -0.04
N PHE A 76 -7.93 -4.09 -0.58
CA PHE A 76 -6.73 -4.39 0.18
C PHE A 76 -5.74 -3.24 0.12
N ALA A 77 -5.20 -2.81 1.28
CA ALA A 77 -4.17 -1.79 1.35
C ALA A 77 -3.08 -2.15 2.37
N LEU A 78 -1.82 -2.01 1.96
CA LEU A 78 -0.66 -2.21 2.83
C LEU A 78 0.30 -1.02 2.71
N ILE A 79 0.63 -0.39 3.83
CA ILE A 79 1.74 0.57 3.92
C ILE A 79 2.80 0.02 4.85
N ARG A 80 4.03 -0.07 4.37
CA ARG A 80 5.19 -0.42 5.16
C ARG A 80 6.27 0.64 5.03
N GLN A 81 6.67 1.20 6.16
CA GLN A 81 7.70 2.24 6.24
C GLN A 81 8.80 1.81 7.20
N LYS A 82 10.06 1.90 6.74
CA LYS A 82 11.25 1.67 7.56
C LYS A 82 12.22 2.83 7.35
N GLY A 83 12.53 3.53 8.44
CA GLY A 83 13.41 4.71 8.43
C GLY A 83 12.72 5.95 8.96
N ASN A 84 13.06 7.13 8.44
CA ASN A 84 12.61 8.36 9.06
C ASN A 84 11.90 9.31 8.08
N GLY A 85 10.82 9.95 8.55
CA GLY A 85 10.15 11.00 7.80
C GLY A 85 9.44 10.55 6.52
N ASN A 86 9.11 9.25 6.39
CA ASN A 86 8.42 8.75 5.22
C ASN A 86 6.91 9.03 5.31
N ILE A 87 6.30 9.37 4.18
CA ILE A 87 4.87 9.66 4.06
C ILE A 87 4.26 8.69 3.05
N GLY A 88 3.25 7.94 3.48
CA GLY A 88 2.52 6.99 2.63
C GLY A 88 1.01 7.22 2.72
N THR A 89 0.34 7.33 1.59
CA THR A 89 -1.11 7.51 1.55
C THR A 89 -1.74 6.57 0.53
N ILE A 90 -2.78 5.85 0.93
CA ILE A 90 -3.61 5.03 0.04
C ILE A 90 -5.05 5.47 0.19
N SER A 91 -5.69 5.79 -0.93
CA SER A 91 -7.12 6.06 -1.04
C SER A 91 -7.74 5.11 -2.05
N GLN A 92 -8.72 4.31 -1.63
CA GLN A 92 -9.40 3.34 -2.48
C GLN A 92 -10.90 3.55 -2.41
N HIS A 93 -11.52 3.74 -3.56
CA HIS A 93 -12.96 3.88 -3.73
C HIS A 93 -13.49 2.82 -4.68
N GLY A 94 -14.68 2.30 -4.39
CA GLY A 94 -15.24 1.15 -5.09
C GLY A 94 -14.76 -0.17 -4.49
N GLY A 95 -14.74 -1.24 -5.26
CA GLY A 95 -14.33 -2.56 -4.79
C GLY A 95 -13.17 -3.15 -5.60
N ASN A 96 -12.58 -4.26 -5.12
CA ASN A 96 -11.53 -5.01 -5.79
C ASN A 96 -10.27 -4.17 -6.12
N ASN A 97 -9.91 -3.23 -5.24
CA ASN A 97 -8.67 -2.47 -5.33
C ASN A 97 -7.60 -3.11 -4.42
N ALA A 98 -6.38 -3.21 -4.91
CA ALA A 98 -5.24 -3.60 -4.11
C ALA A 98 -4.09 -2.60 -4.25
N ALA A 99 -3.57 -2.11 -3.12
CA ALA A 99 -2.46 -1.18 -3.11
C ALA A 99 -1.42 -1.55 -2.06
N VAL A 100 -0.15 -1.47 -2.45
CA VAL A 100 1.00 -1.68 -1.59
C VAL A 100 1.96 -0.49 -1.71
N ILE A 101 2.35 0.08 -0.58
CA ILE A 101 3.44 1.06 -0.49
C ILE A 101 4.50 0.50 0.44
N TRP A 102 5.73 0.41 -0.08
CA TRP A 102 6.89 0.00 0.69
C TRP A 102 8.00 1.03 0.57
N GLN A 103 8.32 1.68 1.69
CA GLN A 103 9.33 2.72 1.79
C GLN A 103 10.44 2.29 2.75
N VAL A 104 11.68 2.33 2.28
CA VAL A 104 12.89 2.03 3.07
C VAL A 104 13.90 3.13 2.89
N GLY A 105 14.14 3.88 3.94
CA GLY A 105 15.05 5.03 3.90
C GLY A 105 14.45 6.27 4.55
N SER A 106 14.69 7.43 3.98
CA SER A 106 14.26 8.68 4.61
C SER A 106 13.58 9.64 3.64
N ASN A 107 12.55 10.32 4.14
CA ASN A 107 11.85 11.40 3.44
C ASN A 107 11.21 10.97 2.10
N HIS A 108 10.77 9.72 2.01
CA HIS A 108 10.00 9.25 0.87
C HIS A 108 8.55 9.72 0.96
N ILE A 109 7.98 10.07 -0.17
CA ILE A 109 6.55 10.36 -0.33
C ILE A 109 5.97 9.36 -1.33
N ALA A 110 4.87 8.72 -0.97
CA ALA A 110 4.13 7.85 -1.87
C ALA A 110 2.63 8.07 -1.71
N SER A 111 1.93 8.14 -2.83
CA SER A 111 0.47 8.25 -2.85
C SER A 111 -0.12 7.31 -3.90
N VAL A 112 -1.12 6.55 -3.49
CA VAL A 112 -1.94 5.73 -4.39
C VAL A 112 -3.39 6.16 -4.26
N ASN A 113 -4.01 6.53 -5.38
CA ASN A 113 -5.43 6.80 -5.48
C ASN A 113 -6.07 5.86 -6.50
N GLN A 114 -6.97 5.00 -6.06
CA GLN A 114 -7.68 4.03 -6.90
C GLN A 114 -9.18 4.27 -6.82
N GLN A 115 -9.79 4.44 -7.99
CA GLN A 115 -11.23 4.58 -8.13
C GLN A 115 -11.74 3.52 -9.11
N ASN A 116 -12.25 2.43 -8.58
CA ASN A 116 -12.77 1.32 -9.38
C ASN A 116 -14.29 1.39 -9.49
N GLU A 117 -14.77 1.54 -10.71
CA GLU A 117 -16.19 1.60 -11.03
C GLU A 117 -16.78 0.20 -11.32
N ASN A 118 -15.92 -0.81 -11.46
CA ASN A 118 -16.33 -2.18 -11.76
C ASN A 118 -15.57 -3.20 -10.90
N ALA A 119 -16.17 -3.63 -9.81
CA ALA A 119 -15.54 -4.55 -8.85
C ALA A 119 -15.25 -5.96 -9.38
N THR A 120 -15.70 -6.32 -10.57
CA THR A 120 -15.31 -7.61 -11.19
C THR A 120 -13.88 -7.56 -11.74
N LEU A 121 -13.30 -6.38 -11.90
CA LEU A 121 -11.98 -6.15 -12.45
C LEU A 121 -11.10 -5.46 -11.41
N ALA A 122 -9.89 -5.94 -11.22
CA ALA A 122 -8.99 -5.44 -10.17
C ALA A 122 -8.15 -4.25 -10.63
N LEU A 123 -8.03 -3.23 -9.77
CA LEU A 123 -6.98 -2.21 -9.86
C LEU A 123 -5.88 -2.55 -8.86
N ASN A 124 -4.65 -2.74 -9.36
CA ASN A 124 -3.50 -3.06 -8.53
C ASN A 124 -2.43 -1.97 -8.63
N ALA A 125 -1.89 -1.53 -7.49
CA ALA A 125 -0.77 -0.60 -7.42
C ALA A 125 0.29 -1.11 -6.44
N ASP A 126 1.56 -1.13 -6.86
CA ASP A 126 2.70 -1.48 -6.00
C ASP A 126 3.77 -0.40 -6.14
N ILE A 127 4.07 0.29 -5.05
CA ILE A 127 5.13 1.31 -4.97
C ILE A 127 6.21 0.81 -4.02
N ARG A 128 7.45 0.80 -4.51
CA ARG A 128 8.64 0.52 -3.70
C ARG A 128 9.65 1.63 -3.83
N GLN A 129 10.00 2.23 -2.70
CA GLN A 129 10.95 3.33 -2.64
C GLN A 129 12.12 2.98 -1.71
N PHE A 130 13.34 3.16 -2.21
CA PHE A 130 14.56 2.90 -1.46
C PHE A 130 15.49 4.11 -1.51
N GLY A 131 16.17 4.39 -0.38
CA GLY A 131 17.18 5.45 -0.30
C GLY A 131 16.66 6.73 0.33
N ILE A 132 16.73 7.87 -0.39
CA ILE A 132 16.44 9.19 0.18
C ILE A 132 15.56 10.01 -0.75
N ALA A 133 14.47 10.57 -0.21
CA ALA A 133 13.64 11.59 -0.84
C ALA A 133 13.13 11.25 -2.26
N SER A 134 12.49 10.11 -2.39
CA SER A 134 11.77 9.72 -3.61
C SER A 134 10.29 10.10 -3.46
N ASP A 135 9.69 10.62 -4.53
CA ASP A 135 8.30 11.04 -4.58
C ASP A 135 7.58 10.31 -5.72
N ILE A 136 6.52 9.54 -5.39
CA ILE A 136 5.77 8.74 -6.36
C ILE A 136 4.27 8.88 -6.11
N HIS A 137 3.54 9.23 -7.17
CA HIS A 137 2.09 9.32 -7.17
C HIS A 137 1.48 8.43 -8.24
N ILE A 138 0.55 7.55 -7.86
CA ILE A 138 -0.23 6.73 -8.77
C ILE A 138 -1.70 7.09 -8.64
N THR A 139 -2.33 7.40 -9.76
CA THR A 139 -3.79 7.53 -9.87
C THR A 139 -4.30 6.53 -10.89
N GLN A 140 -5.22 5.68 -10.47
CA GLN A 140 -5.89 4.71 -11.33
C GLN A 140 -7.41 4.90 -11.24
N SER A 141 -8.07 5.01 -12.38
CA SER A 141 -9.52 5.07 -12.43
C SER A 141 -10.07 4.27 -13.61
N GLY A 142 -11.35 3.94 -13.55
CA GLY A 142 -12.07 3.29 -14.64
C GLY A 142 -12.51 1.86 -14.34
N SER A 143 -12.93 1.14 -15.39
CA SER A 143 -13.62 -0.15 -15.32
C SER A 143 -12.85 -1.33 -15.93
N GLY A 144 -11.53 -1.21 -16.10
CA GLY A 144 -10.67 -2.28 -16.65
C GLY A 144 -9.64 -2.80 -15.64
N PRO A 145 -9.18 -4.07 -15.79
CA PRO A 145 -8.14 -4.62 -14.95
C PRO A 145 -6.82 -3.88 -15.24
N ARG A 146 -6.18 -3.34 -14.22
CA ARG A 146 -4.96 -2.57 -14.36
C ARG A 146 -4.00 -2.86 -13.24
N SER A 147 -2.72 -3.00 -13.58
CA SER A 147 -1.65 -3.20 -12.61
C SER A 147 -0.52 -2.24 -12.91
N ILE A 148 -0.10 -1.48 -11.92
CA ILE A 148 1.04 -0.58 -11.98
C ILE A 148 1.99 -0.98 -10.87
N SER A 149 3.27 -1.22 -11.22
CA SER A 149 4.33 -1.48 -10.24
C SER A 149 5.50 -0.55 -10.53
N ILE A 150 5.93 0.19 -9.53
CA ILE A 150 7.04 1.13 -9.59
C ILE A 150 8.03 0.80 -8.49
N GLU A 151 9.27 0.50 -8.87
CA GLU A 151 10.39 0.44 -7.95
C GLU A 151 11.35 1.60 -8.26
N HIS A 152 11.62 2.43 -7.28
CA HIS A 152 12.48 3.60 -7.41
C HIS A 152 13.54 3.64 -6.33
N GLN A 153 14.79 3.73 -6.75
CA GLN A 153 15.94 3.86 -5.87
C GLN A 153 16.57 5.24 -6.02
N ALA A 154 16.45 6.07 -5.00
CA ALA A 154 16.98 7.42 -4.96
C ALA A 154 18.22 7.49 -4.06
N TYR A 155 19.35 7.96 -4.62
CA TYR A 155 20.62 8.08 -3.89
C TYR A 155 20.87 9.51 -3.38
N SER A 156 20.05 10.47 -3.82
CA SER A 156 20.15 11.88 -3.43
C SER A 156 18.78 12.50 -3.27
N GLY A 157 18.64 13.53 -2.45
CA GLY A 157 17.37 14.22 -2.20
C GLY A 157 16.79 15.04 -3.35
N ASN A 158 17.32 14.92 -4.57
CA ASN A 158 16.90 15.67 -5.76
C ASN A 158 16.22 14.79 -6.83
N ALA A 159 15.65 13.66 -6.42
CA ALA A 159 14.89 12.83 -7.35
C ALA A 159 13.63 13.58 -7.84
N LEU A 160 13.40 13.58 -9.15
CA LEU A 160 12.17 14.14 -9.72
C LEU A 160 10.97 13.25 -9.34
N PRO A 161 9.79 13.86 -9.10
CA PRO A 161 8.58 13.11 -8.85
C PRO A 161 8.21 12.18 -10.02
N VAL A 162 7.75 10.99 -9.71
CA VAL A 162 7.17 10.06 -10.68
C VAL A 162 5.65 10.10 -10.54
N ILE A 163 4.96 10.56 -11.57
CA ILE A 163 3.50 10.65 -11.59
C ILE A 163 2.98 9.70 -12.67
N VAL A 164 2.08 8.81 -12.29
CA VAL A 164 1.42 7.89 -13.22
C VAL A 164 -0.09 8.03 -13.08
N GLU A 165 -0.73 8.41 -14.17
CA GLU A 165 -2.18 8.51 -14.28
C GLU A 165 -2.68 7.50 -15.32
N ASN A 166 -3.67 6.71 -14.96
CA ASN A 166 -4.26 5.69 -15.81
C ASN A 166 -5.79 5.72 -15.66
N HIS A 167 -6.47 6.09 -16.73
CA HIS A 167 -7.94 6.25 -16.79
C HIS A 167 -8.60 5.25 -17.70
#